data_3295287c1a072736b513af7e06d53aec
#
_entry.id   3295287c1a072736b513af7e06d53aec
#
_cell.length_a   1.000
_cell.length_b   1.000
_cell.length_c   1.000
_cell.angle_alpha   90.00
_cell.angle_beta   90.00
_cell.angle_gamma   90.00
#
_symmetry.space_group_name_H-M   'P 1'
#
loop_
_entity.id
_entity.type
_entity.pdbx_description
1 polymer ?
#
loop_
_entity_poly.entity_id
_entity_poly.type
_entity_poly.pdbx_seq_one_letter_code
_entity_poly.pdbx_strand_id
1 'polypeptide(L)'
;MNAPVAHEVAPVMVFFDHISNGYRDVILPMACEDELLQRAISVVATQHLAGRQPSLEAAAESDRLALISRLRRDSLQTSPDRVFNISNWATLIVLLVGETITGTPGYSHLLHTLMCLTQNISPQGNDGPANSFLMQQTHMYVFVHFL
;
A
#
# COMPACT_ATOMS: atom_id res chain seq x y z
N MET A 1 -13.70 -9.39 1.62
CA MET A 1 -12.48 -9.27 2.43
C MET A 1 -12.67 -10.01 3.75
N ASN A 2 -11.67 -10.74 4.17
CA ASN A 2 -11.78 -11.57 5.35
C ASN A 2 -11.69 -10.77 6.66
N ALA A 3 -12.51 -11.16 7.67
CA ALA A 3 -12.50 -10.52 8.97
C ALA A 3 -11.11 -10.48 9.64
N PRO A 4 -10.25 -11.52 9.56
CA PRO A 4 -8.89 -11.46 10.13
C PRO A 4 -8.05 -10.30 9.59
N VAL A 5 -8.19 -9.96 8.31
CA VAL A 5 -7.46 -8.84 7.71
C VAL A 5 -7.85 -7.53 8.39
N ALA A 6 -9.14 -7.29 8.56
CA ALA A 6 -9.63 -6.06 9.19
C ALA A 6 -9.20 -5.95 10.65
N HIS A 7 -9.22 -7.07 11.39
CA HIS A 7 -8.88 -7.08 12.81
C HIS A 7 -7.38 -7.02 13.08
N GLU A 8 -6.55 -7.65 12.23
CA GLU A 8 -5.11 -7.73 12.49
C GLU A 8 -4.34 -6.57 11.88
N VAL A 9 -4.68 -6.13 10.67
CA VAL A 9 -3.91 -5.11 9.94
C VAL A 9 -4.36 -3.70 10.29
N ALA A 10 -5.67 -3.43 10.32
CA ALA A 10 -6.17 -2.09 10.55
C ALA A 10 -5.72 -1.50 11.89
N PRO A 11 -5.72 -2.23 13.03
CA PRO A 11 -5.20 -1.70 14.29
C PRO A 11 -3.72 -1.35 14.24
N VAL A 12 -2.91 -2.12 13.48
CA VAL A 12 -1.48 -1.82 13.31
C VAL A 12 -1.31 -0.53 12.49
N MET A 13 -2.09 -0.39 11.43
CA MET A 13 -2.04 0.81 10.58
C MET A 13 -2.49 2.08 11.30
N VAL A 14 -3.42 1.97 12.26
CA VAL A 14 -3.90 3.10 13.08
C VAL A 14 -2.76 3.77 13.82
N PHE A 15 -1.72 3.05 14.17
CA PHE A 15 -0.55 3.62 14.84
C PHE A 15 0.06 4.77 14.04
N PHE A 16 -0.05 4.74 12.73
CA PHE A 16 0.49 5.77 11.82
C PHE A 16 -0.52 6.89 11.52
N ASP A 17 -1.74 6.77 11.99
CA ASP A 17 -2.81 7.74 11.74
C ASP A 17 -3.51 8.11 13.07
N HIS A 18 -3.03 9.17 13.69
CA HIS A 18 -3.52 9.58 15.03
C HIS A 18 -4.84 10.33 15.00
N ILE A 19 -5.23 10.89 13.87
CA ILE A 19 -6.36 11.83 13.80
C ILE A 19 -7.60 11.13 13.27
N SER A 20 -7.44 10.38 12.20
CA SER A 20 -8.51 9.56 11.63
C SER A 20 -7.91 8.26 11.16
N ASN A 21 -8.65 7.17 11.25
CA ASN A 21 -8.19 5.90 10.72
C ASN A 21 -8.46 5.85 9.22
N GLY A 22 -7.64 6.54 8.44
CA GLY A 22 -7.76 6.58 6.99
C GLY A 22 -7.64 5.21 6.35
N TYR A 23 -6.89 4.30 6.94
CA TYR A 23 -6.81 2.92 6.45
C TYR A 23 -8.14 2.20 6.62
N ARG A 24 -8.85 2.43 7.72
CA ARG A 24 -10.19 1.88 7.91
C ARG A 24 -11.23 2.60 7.07
N ASP A 25 -11.18 3.93 7.03
CA ASP A 25 -12.24 4.75 6.47
C ASP A 25 -12.11 4.93 4.96
N VAL A 26 -10.90 4.81 4.41
CA VAL A 26 -10.62 4.99 2.99
C VAL A 26 -10.16 3.69 2.34
N ILE A 27 -9.09 3.07 2.87
CA ILE A 27 -8.44 1.93 2.21
C ILE A 27 -9.30 0.68 2.27
N LEU A 28 -9.84 0.33 3.42
CA LEU A 28 -10.67 -0.88 3.54
C LEU A 28 -11.95 -0.81 2.69
N PRO A 29 -12.70 0.30 2.65
CA PRO A 29 -13.83 0.42 1.74
C PRO A 29 -13.44 0.30 0.26
N MET A 30 -12.31 0.90 -0.15
CA MET A 30 -11.80 0.76 -1.51
C MET A 30 -11.48 -0.71 -1.84
N ALA A 31 -10.89 -1.42 -0.89
CA ALA A 31 -10.50 -2.81 -1.09
C ALA A 31 -11.70 -3.75 -1.30
N CYS A 32 -12.88 -3.37 -0.82
CA CYS A 32 -14.09 -4.16 -1.05
C CYS A 32 -14.46 -4.22 -2.52
N GLU A 33 -14.04 -3.22 -3.32
CA GLU A 33 -14.35 -3.12 -4.74
C GLU A 33 -13.12 -3.28 -5.64
N ASP A 34 -11.93 -3.44 -5.06
CA ASP A 34 -10.66 -3.46 -5.79
C ASP A 34 -9.84 -4.69 -5.40
N GLU A 35 -9.74 -5.64 -6.31
CA GLU A 35 -9.02 -6.90 -6.10
C GLU A 35 -7.53 -6.68 -5.83
N LEU A 36 -6.88 -5.77 -6.55
CA LEU A 36 -5.46 -5.50 -6.39
C LEU A 36 -5.15 -4.99 -4.99
N LEU A 37 -5.93 -4.02 -4.52
CA LEU A 37 -5.78 -3.46 -3.19
C LEU A 37 -6.11 -4.50 -2.11
N GLN A 38 -7.12 -5.32 -2.34
CA GLN A 38 -7.47 -6.42 -1.44
C GLN A 38 -6.31 -7.40 -1.27
N ARG A 39 -5.63 -7.73 -2.37
CA ARG A 39 -4.46 -8.61 -2.34
C ARG A 39 -3.30 -7.98 -1.57
N ALA A 40 -3.08 -6.68 -1.74
CA ALA A 40 -2.04 -5.96 -1.00
C ALA A 40 -2.29 -6.01 0.51
N ILE A 41 -3.53 -5.79 0.92
CA ILE A 41 -3.91 -5.88 2.33
C ILE A 41 -3.68 -7.30 2.86
N SER A 42 -4.03 -8.31 2.07
CA SER A 42 -3.80 -9.71 2.46
C SER A 42 -2.31 -10.02 2.62
N VAL A 43 -1.47 -9.51 1.73
CA VAL A 43 -0.02 -9.65 1.83
C VAL A 43 0.49 -9.04 3.14
N VAL A 44 0.08 -7.82 3.44
CA VAL A 44 0.51 -7.12 4.66
C VAL A 44 0.01 -7.85 5.91
N ALA A 45 -1.23 -8.33 5.90
CA ALA A 45 -1.77 -9.13 7.01
C ALA A 45 -0.95 -10.40 7.24
N THR A 46 -0.61 -11.11 6.17
CA THR A 46 0.20 -12.33 6.26
C THR A 46 1.61 -12.03 6.76
N GLN A 47 2.23 -10.93 6.31
CA GLN A 47 3.52 -10.48 6.81
C GLN A 47 3.47 -10.20 8.32
N HIS A 48 2.41 -9.56 8.77
CA HIS A 48 2.21 -9.27 10.20
C HIS A 48 2.07 -10.55 11.02
N LEU A 49 1.26 -11.49 10.53
CA LEU A 49 1.07 -12.79 11.19
C LEU A 49 2.34 -13.64 11.17
N ALA A 50 3.16 -13.55 10.12
CA ALA A 50 4.40 -14.29 10.01
C ALA A 50 5.39 -13.96 11.13
N GLY A 51 5.30 -12.77 11.72
CA GLY A 51 6.07 -12.40 12.89
C GLY A 51 5.78 -13.27 14.12
N ARG A 52 4.56 -13.82 14.20
CA ARG A 52 4.13 -14.71 15.27
C ARG A 52 4.10 -16.18 14.86
N GLN A 53 4.00 -16.45 13.56
CA GLN A 53 3.92 -17.78 12.98
C GLN A 53 4.94 -17.90 11.85
N PRO A 54 6.20 -18.30 12.15
CA PRO A 54 7.26 -18.38 11.15
C PRO A 54 6.95 -19.26 9.95
N SER A 55 6.03 -20.21 10.10
CA SER A 55 5.60 -21.08 8.99
C SER A 55 4.92 -20.31 7.85
N LEU A 56 4.43 -19.09 8.11
CA LEU A 56 3.79 -18.25 7.09
C LEU A 56 4.78 -17.35 6.33
N GLU A 57 6.03 -17.29 6.76
CA GLU A 57 7.00 -16.34 6.21
C GLU A 57 7.25 -16.56 4.72
N ALA A 58 7.42 -17.82 4.30
CA ALA A 58 7.67 -18.15 2.90
C ALA A 58 6.47 -17.79 2.01
N ALA A 59 5.25 -18.07 2.47
CA ALA A 59 4.04 -17.74 1.73
C ALA A 59 3.85 -16.22 1.64
N ALA A 60 4.09 -15.50 2.72
CA ALA A 60 4.00 -14.03 2.74
C ALA A 60 4.97 -13.40 1.74
N GLU A 61 6.20 -13.87 1.71
CA GLU A 61 7.23 -13.37 0.80
C GLU A 61 6.89 -13.69 -0.66
N SER A 62 6.42 -14.90 -0.93
CA SER A 62 6.01 -15.31 -2.27
C SER A 62 4.86 -14.44 -2.79
N ASP A 63 3.84 -14.21 -1.97
CA ASP A 63 2.68 -13.39 -2.34
C ASP A 63 3.09 -11.92 -2.57
N ARG A 64 3.98 -11.41 -1.73
CA ARG A 64 4.52 -10.05 -1.85
C ARG A 64 5.24 -9.87 -3.19
N LEU A 65 6.14 -10.79 -3.52
CA LEU A 65 6.91 -10.72 -4.76
C LEU A 65 6.03 -10.85 -5.99
N ALA A 66 5.02 -11.72 -5.94
CA ALA A 66 4.07 -11.88 -7.03
C ALA A 66 3.30 -10.58 -7.29
N LEU A 67 2.87 -9.91 -6.23
CA LEU A 67 2.14 -8.65 -6.34
C LEU A 67 3.02 -7.53 -6.91
N ILE A 68 4.25 -7.42 -6.44
CA ILE A 68 5.21 -6.41 -6.93
C ILE A 68 5.52 -6.67 -8.41
N SER A 69 5.69 -7.93 -8.80
CA SER A 69 5.92 -8.31 -10.20
C SER A 69 4.74 -7.93 -11.08
N ARG A 70 3.52 -8.11 -10.59
CA ARG A 70 2.30 -7.71 -11.31
C ARG A 70 2.25 -6.20 -11.53
N LEU A 71 2.52 -5.43 -10.48
CA LEU A 71 2.55 -3.97 -10.57
C LEU A 71 3.59 -3.49 -11.57
N ARG A 72 4.77 -4.09 -11.54
CA ARG A 72 5.85 -3.75 -12.49
C ARG A 72 5.46 -4.09 -13.91
N ARG A 73 4.92 -5.27 -14.15
CA ARG A 73 4.49 -5.70 -15.49
C ARG A 73 3.41 -4.77 -16.02
N ASP A 74 2.41 -4.43 -15.21
CA ASP A 74 1.33 -3.53 -15.61
C ASP A 74 1.88 -2.15 -15.96
N SER A 75 2.88 -1.66 -15.22
CA SER A 75 3.49 -0.36 -15.49
C SER A 75 4.28 -0.33 -16.80
N LEU A 76 4.83 -1.47 -17.24
CA LEU A 76 5.57 -1.56 -18.49
C LEU A 76 4.66 -1.72 -19.71
N GLN A 77 3.48 -2.29 -19.53
CA GLN A 77 2.56 -2.61 -20.63
C GLN A 77 1.49 -1.54 -20.85
N THR A 78 1.33 -0.62 -19.94
CA THR A 78 0.26 0.36 -19.94
C THR A 78 0.83 1.76 -20.15
N SER A 79 0.06 2.66 -20.80
CA SER A 79 0.45 4.05 -20.96
C SER A 79 0.61 4.72 -19.58
N PRO A 80 1.51 5.72 -19.44
CA PRO A 80 1.70 6.41 -18.14
C PRO A 80 0.41 6.93 -17.53
N ASP A 81 -0.53 7.37 -18.34
CA ASP A 81 -1.81 7.89 -17.87
C ASP A 81 -2.70 6.83 -17.23
N ARG A 82 -2.53 5.57 -17.63
CA ARG A 82 -3.29 4.45 -17.08
C ARG A 82 -2.60 3.77 -15.93
N VAL A 83 -1.27 3.84 -15.88
CA VAL A 83 -0.50 3.27 -14.76
C VAL A 83 -0.80 4.02 -13.48
N PHE A 84 -0.91 5.35 -13.59
CA PHE A 84 -1.26 6.17 -12.45
C PHE A 84 -2.77 6.19 -12.26
N ASN A 85 -3.25 5.31 -11.41
CA ASN A 85 -4.64 5.32 -10.95
C ASN A 85 -4.65 5.18 -9.43
N ILE A 86 -5.79 5.50 -8.84
CA ILE A 86 -5.93 5.50 -7.38
C ILE A 86 -5.72 4.11 -6.79
N SER A 87 -6.08 3.07 -7.52
CA SER A 87 -5.88 1.67 -7.09
C SER A 87 -4.39 1.34 -6.95
N ASN A 88 -3.58 1.66 -7.96
CA ASN A 88 -2.14 1.42 -7.92
C ASN A 88 -1.47 2.25 -6.82
N TRP A 89 -1.88 3.49 -6.68
CA TRP A 89 -1.37 4.39 -5.64
C TRP A 89 -1.66 3.85 -4.25
N ALA A 90 -2.92 3.49 -3.98
CA ALA A 90 -3.32 2.91 -2.70
C ALA A 90 -2.58 1.59 -2.42
N THR A 91 -2.41 0.76 -3.44
CA THR A 91 -1.70 -0.52 -3.33
C THR A 91 -0.24 -0.30 -2.92
N LEU A 92 0.44 0.67 -3.53
CA LEU A 92 1.82 1.00 -3.16
C LEU A 92 1.94 1.51 -1.73
N ILE A 93 1.00 2.35 -1.29
CA ILE A 93 0.98 2.84 0.10
C ILE A 93 0.81 1.68 1.07
N VAL A 94 -0.11 0.76 0.80
CA VAL A 94 -0.33 -0.41 1.66
C VAL A 94 0.93 -1.28 1.72
N LEU A 95 1.58 -1.53 0.59
CA LEU A 95 2.81 -2.31 0.57
C LEU A 95 3.94 -1.63 1.35
N LEU A 96 4.05 -0.30 1.27
CA LEU A 96 5.02 0.46 2.07
C LEU A 96 4.76 0.33 3.57
N VAL A 97 3.51 0.32 3.99
CA VAL A 97 3.16 0.05 5.39
C VAL A 97 3.68 -1.32 5.80
N GLY A 98 3.48 -2.33 4.97
CA GLY A 98 3.97 -3.68 5.22
C GLY A 98 5.49 -3.73 5.38
N GLU A 99 6.23 -3.05 4.50
CA GLU A 99 7.68 -2.97 4.58
C GLU A 99 8.14 -2.26 5.86
N THR A 100 7.43 -1.23 6.27
CA THR A 100 7.73 -0.50 7.51
C THR A 100 7.55 -1.40 8.74
N ILE A 101 6.48 -2.20 8.75
CA ILE A 101 6.19 -3.11 9.86
C ILE A 101 7.23 -4.22 9.96
N THR A 102 7.64 -4.79 8.83
CA THR A 102 8.55 -5.93 8.80
C THR A 102 10.02 -5.56 8.71
N GLY A 103 10.32 -4.31 8.33
CA GLY A 103 11.69 -3.85 8.14
C GLY A 103 12.40 -4.52 6.96
N THR A 104 11.66 -4.96 5.95
CA THR A 104 12.24 -5.67 4.80
C THR A 104 12.98 -4.71 3.84
N PRO A 105 13.96 -5.21 3.07
CA PRO A 105 14.79 -4.35 2.20
C PRO A 105 14.08 -3.79 0.96
N GLY A 106 12.83 -4.19 0.70
CA GLY A 106 12.06 -3.69 -0.46
C GLY A 106 11.56 -2.26 -0.32
N TYR A 107 11.70 -1.65 0.85
CA TYR A 107 11.17 -0.33 1.16
C TYR A 107 11.64 0.76 0.16
N SER A 108 12.94 0.84 -0.06
CA SER A 108 13.52 1.87 -0.93
C SER A 108 13.02 1.76 -2.37
N HIS A 109 12.85 0.54 -2.86
CA HIS A 109 12.38 0.29 -4.22
C HIS A 109 10.92 0.71 -4.38
N LEU A 110 10.07 0.35 -3.43
CA LEU A 110 8.66 0.73 -3.43
C LEU A 110 8.50 2.25 -3.31
N LEU A 111 9.30 2.87 -2.45
CA LEU A 111 9.28 4.32 -2.28
C LEU A 111 9.67 5.03 -3.56
N HIS A 112 10.71 4.54 -4.25
CA HIS A 112 11.13 5.10 -5.54
C HIS A 112 9.99 5.00 -6.58
N THR A 113 9.32 3.87 -6.65
CA THR A 113 8.18 3.68 -7.54
C THR A 113 7.06 4.65 -7.21
N LEU A 114 6.76 4.82 -5.93
CA LEU A 114 5.75 5.78 -5.47
C LEU A 114 6.11 7.21 -5.88
N MET A 115 7.36 7.61 -5.70
CA MET A 115 7.84 8.93 -6.07
C MET A 115 7.72 9.18 -7.57
N CYS A 116 8.07 8.19 -8.39
CA CYS A 116 7.94 8.29 -9.84
C CYS A 116 6.48 8.44 -10.27
N LEU A 117 5.56 7.69 -9.64
CA LEU A 117 4.14 7.79 -9.93
C LEU A 117 3.58 9.15 -9.54
N THR A 118 3.98 9.69 -8.40
CA THR A 118 3.43 10.93 -7.88
C THR A 118 3.95 12.18 -8.60
N GLN A 119 5.07 12.09 -9.30
CA GLN A 119 5.56 13.19 -10.13
C GLN A 119 4.63 13.53 -11.29
N ASN A 120 3.79 12.59 -11.69
CA ASN A 120 2.85 12.76 -12.81
C ASN A 120 1.45 13.17 -12.33
N ILE A 121 1.27 13.40 -11.02
CA ILE A 121 -0.03 13.85 -10.50
C ILE A 121 -0.23 15.32 -10.84
N SER A 122 -1.29 15.58 -11.61
CA SER A 122 -1.75 16.96 -11.80
C SER A 122 -2.44 17.43 -10.52
N PRO A 123 -2.04 18.60 -9.98
CA PRO A 123 -2.71 19.15 -8.79
C PRO A 123 -4.15 19.58 -9.06
N GLN A 124 -4.63 19.45 -10.28
CA GLN A 124 -5.98 19.86 -10.66
C GLN A 124 -6.91 18.66 -10.67
N GLY A 125 -7.85 18.64 -9.72
CA GLY A 125 -9.14 18.08 -10.01
C GLY A 125 -9.61 16.84 -9.30
N ASN A 126 -8.96 16.36 -8.24
CA ASN A 126 -9.55 15.27 -7.47
C ASN A 126 -9.45 15.54 -5.97
N ASP A 127 -10.37 16.38 -5.50
CA ASP A 127 -10.47 16.75 -4.09
C ASP A 127 -11.28 15.71 -3.28
N GLY A 128 -11.16 14.41 -3.63
CA GLY A 128 -11.85 13.37 -2.87
C GLY A 128 -11.11 13.02 -1.58
N PRO A 129 -11.82 12.48 -0.55
CA PRO A 129 -11.20 12.03 0.69
C PRO A 129 -10.10 11.01 0.48
N ALA A 130 -10.26 10.13 -0.50
CA ALA A 130 -9.28 9.11 -0.83
C ALA A 130 -7.97 9.74 -1.35
N ASN A 131 -8.07 10.69 -2.27
CA ASN A 131 -6.89 11.38 -2.80
C ASN A 131 -6.18 12.18 -1.73
N SER A 132 -6.93 12.88 -0.89
CA SER A 132 -6.37 13.65 0.23
C SER A 132 -5.60 12.75 1.19
N PHE A 133 -6.17 11.61 1.55
CA PHE A 133 -5.52 10.64 2.43
C PHE A 133 -4.24 10.08 1.80
N LEU A 134 -4.31 9.64 0.55
CA LEU A 134 -3.16 9.06 -0.15
C LEU A 134 -2.04 10.09 -0.32
N MET A 135 -2.38 11.33 -0.62
CA MET A 135 -1.39 12.41 -0.74
C MET A 135 -0.68 12.66 0.60
N GLN A 136 -1.44 12.67 1.68
CA GLN A 136 -0.90 12.85 3.03
C GLN A 136 0.07 11.72 3.38
N GLN A 137 -0.30 10.46 3.09
CA GLN A 137 0.55 9.31 3.33
C GLN A 137 1.82 9.36 2.46
N THR A 138 1.68 9.76 1.20
CA THR A 138 2.81 9.91 0.29
C THR A 138 3.81 10.93 0.83
N HIS A 139 3.34 12.08 1.26
CA HIS A 139 4.20 13.12 1.84
C HIS A 139 4.91 12.63 3.09
N MET A 140 4.23 11.87 3.92
CA MET A 140 4.82 11.30 5.13
C MET A 140 5.99 10.37 4.78
N TYR A 141 5.80 9.44 3.83
CA TYR A 141 6.85 8.51 3.44
C TYR A 141 8.03 9.21 2.78
N VAL A 142 7.77 10.16 1.90
CA VAL A 142 8.83 10.94 1.24
C VAL A 142 9.62 11.74 2.27
N PHE A 143 8.93 12.39 3.19
CA PHE A 143 9.57 13.18 4.24
C PHE A 143 10.47 12.31 5.13
N VAL A 144 9.99 11.17 5.59
CA VAL A 144 10.75 10.25 6.43
C VAL A 144 12.00 9.73 5.70
N HIS A 145 11.89 9.49 4.40
CA HIS A 145 13.02 9.00 3.61
C HIS A 145 14.19 9.98 3.59
N PHE A 146 13.91 11.28 3.59
CA PHE A 146 14.93 12.32 3.54
C PHE A 146 15.43 12.78 4.92
N LEU A 147 14.88 12.23 5.98
CA LEU A 147 15.42 12.45 7.33
C LEU A 147 16.63 11.55 7.56
#